data_c9f2881548a2831ea8e425d903bb3111
#
_entry.id   c9f2881548a2831ea8e425d903bb3111
#
_cell.length_a   1.000
_cell.length_b   1.000
_cell.length_c   1.000
_cell.angle_alpha   90.00
_cell.angle_beta   90.00
_cell.angle_gamma   90.00
#
_symmetry.space_group_name_H-M   'P 1'
#
loop_
_entity.id
_entity.type
_entity.pdbx_description
1 polymer ?
#
loop_
_entity_poly.entity_id
_entity_poly.type
_entity_poly.pdbx_seq_one_letter_code
_entity_poly.pdbx_strand_id
1 'polypeptide(L)'
;MKTVVLPHFSVYNLRGGTMKVQTHLGDTLEAMEALRARYDKNVKELLADIQVLARIVKHTVSEVEKQSVEEIMNCIDVSSIRIGAVPTAPGLTNMKKVESIGAEDSILNEGYITYDIRFLLIVEAAVLEIIINVEAQKSTDFRKLGYHIESRIVYYLARLISSQKGIDFTKSEYDKIKKVYSIWICMDADEDADSISRISLKADRLYGKTYDFPMLDKMCGMVIRIRKNYSEAESKNRLIAMLEDVLSSEDSEIKKQKLEEKYDMKMTTQLEGRIDSMCNLSEVVMERAIEQGMKQGMKQGIEQGIEQGIEKGMKQGIEQGIEQGIRGTVDILKDMGMTKDIIVEKIMEKFSLTIDRAQKYVQ
;
A
#
# COMPACT_ATOMS: atom_id res chain seq x y z
N MET A 1 -26.29 37.99 -19.64
CA MET A 1 -25.83 37.58 -18.31
C MET A 1 -26.88 36.65 -17.72
N LYS A 2 -26.64 35.34 -17.75
CA LYS A 2 -27.45 34.38 -16.99
C LYS A 2 -26.49 33.65 -16.06
N THR A 3 -26.58 34.00 -14.79
CA THR A 3 -25.83 33.40 -13.69
C THR A 3 -26.39 32.01 -13.44
N VAL A 4 -25.56 30.97 -13.63
CA VAL A 4 -25.91 29.62 -13.20
C VAL A 4 -25.58 29.54 -11.72
N VAL A 5 -26.60 29.55 -10.89
CA VAL A 5 -26.50 29.30 -9.45
C VAL A 5 -26.51 27.82 -9.25
N LEU A 6 -25.40 27.27 -8.74
CA LEU A 6 -25.32 25.90 -8.20
C LEU A 6 -26.04 25.89 -6.83
N PRO A 7 -26.91 24.95 -6.53
CA PRO A 7 -27.57 24.89 -5.23
C PRO A 7 -26.62 24.35 -4.18
N HIS A 8 -26.18 25.19 -3.28
CA HIS A 8 -25.68 24.77 -1.95
C HIS A 8 -26.91 24.44 -1.09
N PHE A 9 -27.18 23.18 -0.86
CA PHE A 9 -28.07 22.77 0.21
C PHE A 9 -27.24 22.43 1.46
N SER A 10 -27.19 23.39 2.37
CA SER A 10 -26.76 23.17 3.74
C SER A 10 -28.01 23.01 4.59
N VAL A 11 -28.34 21.81 5.02
CA VAL A 11 -29.43 21.56 5.96
C VAL A 11 -28.84 21.52 7.37
N TYR A 12 -29.08 22.58 8.12
CA TYR A 12 -28.76 22.61 9.56
C TYR A 12 -29.89 21.98 10.34
N ASN A 13 -29.58 20.94 11.12
CA ASN A 13 -30.52 20.38 12.07
C ASN A 13 -30.21 20.94 13.46
N LEU A 14 -31.23 21.48 14.12
CA LEU A 14 -31.19 22.26 15.38
C LEU A 14 -30.77 21.46 16.64
N ARG A 15 -30.13 20.30 16.47
CA ARG A 15 -29.57 19.49 17.57
C ARG A 15 -28.11 19.11 17.34
N GLY A 16 -27.24 20.07 17.06
CA GLY A 16 -25.79 19.96 17.28
C GLY A 16 -25.02 18.77 16.67
N GLY A 17 -25.55 18.06 15.68
CA GLY A 17 -24.87 16.98 14.98
C GLY A 17 -24.66 17.34 13.51
N THR A 18 -23.42 17.42 13.06
CA THR A 18 -23.09 17.52 11.64
C THR A 18 -23.50 16.23 10.94
N MET A 19 -24.62 16.24 10.22
CA MET A 19 -24.96 15.17 9.29
C MET A 19 -23.91 15.18 8.15
N LYS A 20 -23.06 14.16 8.07
CA LYS A 20 -22.24 13.92 6.89
C LYS A 20 -23.19 13.59 5.73
N VAL A 21 -23.26 14.44 4.74
CA VAL A 21 -23.92 14.11 3.48
C VAL A 21 -23.03 13.11 2.76
N GLN A 22 -23.43 11.85 2.75
CA GLN A 22 -22.77 10.80 1.98
C GLN A 22 -22.94 11.10 0.50
N THR A 23 -21.83 11.21 -0.21
CA THR A 23 -21.84 11.34 -1.67
C THR A 23 -21.55 9.98 -2.28
N HIS A 24 -22.03 9.72 -3.49
CA HIS A 24 -21.75 8.45 -4.21
C HIS A 24 -20.23 8.15 -4.29
N LEU A 25 -19.40 9.19 -4.34
CA LEU A 25 -17.94 9.04 -4.27
C LEU A 25 -17.48 8.60 -2.87
N GLY A 26 -18.09 9.13 -1.81
CA GLY A 26 -17.82 8.73 -0.43
C GLY A 26 -18.17 7.26 -0.20
N ASP A 27 -19.36 6.82 -0.64
CA ASP A 27 -19.81 5.43 -0.53
C ASP A 27 -18.88 4.47 -1.30
N THR A 28 -18.40 4.89 -2.48
CA THR A 28 -17.47 4.09 -3.28
C THR A 28 -16.11 3.96 -2.62
N LEU A 29 -15.58 5.04 -2.03
CA LEU A 29 -14.31 5.03 -1.30
C LEU A 29 -14.39 4.16 -0.04
N GLU A 30 -15.46 4.29 0.75
CA GLU A 30 -15.69 3.44 1.92
C GLU A 30 -15.80 1.96 1.55
N ALA A 31 -16.50 1.64 0.45
CA ALA A 31 -16.58 0.26 -0.05
C ALA A 31 -15.23 -0.30 -0.47
N MET A 32 -14.37 0.53 -1.07
CA MET A 32 -13.00 0.11 -1.44
C MET A 32 -12.10 -0.07 -0.23
N GLU A 33 -12.18 0.81 0.75
CA GLU A 33 -11.43 0.67 2.00
C GLU A 33 -11.84 -0.60 2.74
N ALA A 34 -13.15 -0.89 2.80
CA ALA A 34 -13.67 -2.12 3.39
C ALA A 34 -13.18 -3.37 2.65
N LEU A 35 -13.11 -3.35 1.32
CA LEU A 35 -12.57 -4.45 0.53
C LEU A 35 -11.07 -4.65 0.76
N ARG A 36 -10.30 -3.58 0.80
CA ARG A 36 -8.86 -3.63 1.11
C ARG A 36 -8.61 -4.19 2.51
N ALA A 37 -9.39 -3.75 3.49
CA ALA A 37 -9.30 -4.26 4.85
C ALA A 37 -9.63 -5.76 4.95
N ARG A 38 -10.63 -6.23 4.17
CA ARG A 38 -10.97 -7.65 4.08
C ARG A 38 -9.89 -8.46 3.37
N TYR A 39 -9.31 -7.94 2.30
CA TYR A 39 -8.18 -8.56 1.60
C TYR A 39 -6.97 -8.69 2.54
N ASP A 40 -6.60 -7.61 3.22
CA ASP A 40 -5.51 -7.60 4.21
C ASP A 40 -5.74 -8.63 5.32
N LYS A 41 -6.98 -8.74 5.82
CA LYS A 41 -7.35 -9.76 6.78
C LYS A 41 -7.17 -11.18 6.24
N ASN A 42 -7.63 -11.46 5.02
CA ASN A 42 -7.52 -12.79 4.41
C ASN A 42 -6.05 -13.17 4.15
N VAL A 43 -5.22 -12.21 3.73
CA VAL A 43 -3.76 -12.39 3.60
C VAL A 43 -3.14 -12.80 4.95
N LYS A 44 -3.48 -12.09 6.02
CA LYS A 44 -2.99 -12.41 7.38
C LYS A 44 -3.48 -13.79 7.86
N GLU A 45 -4.73 -14.13 7.60
CA GLU A 45 -5.28 -15.45 7.94
C GLU A 45 -4.60 -16.57 7.16
N LEU A 46 -4.28 -16.37 5.87
CA LEU A 46 -3.55 -17.32 5.05
C LEU A 46 -2.11 -17.48 5.54
N LEU A 47 -1.40 -16.38 5.79
CA LEU A 47 -0.03 -16.42 6.33
C LEU A 47 0.04 -17.01 7.75
N ALA A 48 -1.05 -16.94 8.53
CA ALA A 48 -1.17 -17.56 9.84
C ALA A 48 -1.51 -19.06 9.80
N ASP A 49 -1.58 -19.67 8.60
CA ASP A 49 -1.65 -21.12 8.51
C ASP A 49 -0.37 -21.76 9.04
N ILE A 50 -0.51 -22.83 9.82
CA ILE A 50 0.62 -23.46 10.50
C ILE A 50 1.69 -23.95 9.54
N GLN A 51 1.29 -24.44 8.36
CA GLN A 51 2.23 -24.92 7.34
C GLN A 51 3.01 -23.76 6.71
N VAL A 52 2.36 -22.60 6.52
CA VAL A 52 3.01 -21.38 6.03
C VAL A 52 3.94 -20.81 7.10
N LEU A 53 3.44 -20.68 8.35
CA LEU A 53 4.25 -20.21 9.47
C LEU A 53 5.51 -21.06 9.68
N ALA A 54 5.38 -22.39 9.67
CA ALA A 54 6.53 -23.27 9.84
C ALA A 54 7.61 -23.09 8.77
N ARG A 55 7.21 -22.82 7.52
CA ARG A 55 8.16 -22.56 6.43
C ARG A 55 8.82 -21.17 6.56
N ILE A 56 8.08 -20.15 6.97
CA ILE A 56 8.66 -18.84 7.28
C ILE A 56 9.69 -19.00 8.41
N VAL A 57 9.29 -19.62 9.51
CA VAL A 57 10.13 -19.84 10.69
C VAL A 57 11.39 -20.65 10.35
N LYS A 58 11.28 -21.72 9.55
CA LYS A 58 12.42 -22.53 9.11
C LYS A 58 13.54 -21.71 8.48
N HIS A 59 13.19 -20.68 7.73
CA HIS A 59 14.16 -19.87 6.99
C HIS A 59 14.58 -18.57 7.70
N THR A 60 13.93 -18.24 8.81
CA THR A 60 14.16 -16.97 9.50
C THR A 60 14.63 -17.12 10.94
N VAL A 61 14.33 -18.25 11.58
CA VAL A 61 14.61 -18.51 13.01
C VAL A 61 15.76 -19.50 13.12
N SER A 62 16.92 -19.05 13.62
CA SER A 62 18.15 -19.84 13.66
C SER A 62 18.06 -21.09 14.54
N GLU A 63 17.23 -21.06 15.58
CA GLU A 63 17.06 -22.15 16.54
C GLU A 63 16.44 -23.40 15.91
N VAL A 64 15.72 -23.25 14.81
CA VAL A 64 15.02 -24.36 14.12
C VAL A 64 15.48 -24.59 12.68
N GLU A 65 16.53 -23.93 12.25
CA GLU A 65 17.06 -24.00 10.88
C GLU A 65 17.29 -25.43 10.40
N LYS A 66 17.75 -26.33 11.30
CA LYS A 66 18.06 -27.74 10.99
C LYS A 66 16.86 -28.67 11.09
N GLN A 67 15.74 -28.21 11.66
CA GLN A 67 14.56 -29.05 11.84
C GLN A 67 13.75 -29.14 10.53
N SER A 68 13.00 -30.21 10.39
CA SER A 68 12.02 -30.38 9.32
C SER A 68 10.82 -29.43 9.53
N VAL A 69 10.05 -29.19 8.48
CA VAL A 69 8.83 -28.37 8.59
C VAL A 69 7.85 -29.01 9.58
N GLU A 70 7.73 -30.33 9.59
CA GLU A 70 6.84 -31.07 10.50
C GLU A 70 7.26 -30.92 11.97
N GLU A 71 8.55 -30.99 12.25
CA GLU A 71 9.09 -30.76 13.60
C GLU A 71 8.81 -29.32 14.05
N ILE A 72 8.99 -28.32 13.16
CA ILE A 72 8.71 -26.92 13.44
C ILE A 72 7.21 -26.68 13.69
N MET A 73 6.34 -27.33 12.92
CA MET A 73 4.88 -27.26 13.16
C MET A 73 4.52 -27.73 14.58
N ASN A 74 5.20 -28.77 15.09
CA ASN A 74 5.01 -29.25 16.45
C ASN A 74 5.58 -28.30 17.54
N CYS A 75 6.53 -27.44 17.16
CA CYS A 75 7.08 -26.39 18.04
C CYS A 75 6.18 -25.15 18.14
N ILE A 76 5.27 -24.92 17.18
CA ILE A 76 4.38 -23.78 17.21
C ILE A 76 3.23 -24.03 18.22
N ASP A 77 3.12 -23.17 19.23
CA ASP A 77 1.95 -23.19 20.11
C ASP A 77 0.73 -22.60 19.37
N VAL A 78 -0.07 -23.48 18.79
CA VAL A 78 -1.27 -23.11 18.01
C VAL A 78 -2.25 -22.29 18.85
N SER A 79 -2.32 -22.54 20.17
CA SER A 79 -3.22 -21.80 21.08
C SER A 79 -2.78 -20.35 21.28
N SER A 80 -1.52 -20.05 21.01
CA SER A 80 -0.93 -18.72 21.13
C SER A 80 -1.09 -17.85 19.88
N ILE A 81 -1.49 -18.43 18.73
CA ILE A 81 -1.62 -17.68 17.48
C ILE A 81 -2.69 -16.61 17.61
N ARG A 82 -2.30 -15.37 17.35
CA ARG A 82 -3.17 -14.19 17.28
C ARG A 82 -3.00 -13.51 15.94
N ILE A 83 -4.10 -13.12 15.33
CA ILE A 83 -4.16 -12.46 14.02
C ILE A 83 -4.86 -11.13 14.19
N GLY A 84 -4.31 -10.06 13.60
CA GLY A 84 -4.83 -8.71 13.71
C GLY A 84 -4.16 -7.90 14.79
N ALA A 85 -4.75 -6.76 15.15
CA ALA A 85 -4.22 -5.84 16.15
C ALA A 85 -4.03 -6.51 17.51
N VAL A 86 -2.82 -6.97 17.80
CA VAL A 86 -2.46 -7.56 19.10
C VAL A 86 -1.82 -6.46 19.96
N PRO A 87 -2.48 -6.03 21.04
CA PRO A 87 -1.94 -4.99 21.89
C PRO A 87 -0.69 -5.45 22.66
N THR A 88 0.29 -4.57 22.75
CA THR A 88 1.49 -4.79 23.55
C THR A 88 1.76 -3.59 24.43
N ALA A 89 1.26 -3.62 25.66
CA ALA A 89 1.59 -2.59 26.65
C ALA A 89 2.55 -3.14 27.70
N PRO A 90 3.53 -2.37 28.18
CA PRO A 90 4.32 -2.76 29.33
C PRO A 90 3.40 -3.01 30.54
N GLY A 91 3.42 -4.23 31.07
CA GLY A 91 2.69 -4.59 32.29
C GLY A 91 1.19 -4.85 32.18
N LEU A 92 0.59 -4.83 30.99
CA LEU A 92 -0.87 -5.05 30.82
C LEU A 92 -1.25 -6.34 30.09
N THR A 93 -0.32 -7.18 29.72
CA THR A 93 -0.54 -8.42 28.92
C THR A 93 -1.25 -9.53 29.72
N ASN A 94 -1.54 -9.36 30.99
CA ASN A 94 -2.29 -10.34 31.82
C ASN A 94 -3.77 -10.06 31.93
N MET A 95 -4.35 -9.14 31.20
CA MET A 95 -5.82 -9.04 31.17
C MET A 95 -6.36 -10.25 30.40
N LYS A 96 -6.93 -11.19 31.19
CA LYS A 96 -7.80 -12.24 30.68
C LYS A 96 -8.84 -11.59 29.75
N LYS A 97 -8.80 -11.92 28.48
CA LYS A 97 -9.91 -11.71 27.55
C LYS A 97 -10.50 -10.31 27.53
N VAL A 98 -9.93 -9.41 26.76
CA VAL A 98 -10.75 -8.37 26.14
C VAL A 98 -11.12 -8.88 24.75
N GLU A 99 -12.35 -9.34 24.63
CA GLU A 99 -12.95 -9.67 23.33
C GLU A 99 -13.01 -8.38 22.49
N SER A 100 -12.40 -8.46 21.33
CA SER A 100 -12.69 -7.71 20.10
C SER A 100 -13.41 -6.36 20.25
N ILE A 101 -12.67 -5.33 20.46
CA ILE A 101 -12.97 -3.99 19.96
C ILE A 101 -11.63 -3.47 19.47
N GLY A 102 -11.59 -2.90 18.24
CA GLY A 102 -10.39 -2.45 17.53
C GLY A 102 -9.25 -2.07 18.47
N ALA A 103 -8.31 -2.98 18.65
CA ALA A 103 -7.35 -2.87 19.73
C ALA A 103 -6.19 -2.00 19.29
N GLU A 104 -6.37 -0.76 19.49
CA GLU A 104 -5.30 0.20 19.57
C GLU A 104 -4.81 0.24 21.00
N ASP A 105 -3.57 -0.11 21.28
CA ASP A 105 -2.98 -0.10 22.61
C ASP A 105 -2.41 1.28 22.92
N SER A 106 -3.10 2.06 23.74
CA SER A 106 -2.56 3.33 24.23
C SER A 106 -1.86 3.14 25.57
N ILE A 107 -0.58 3.28 25.56
CA ILE A 107 0.09 3.77 26.76
C ILE A 107 -0.23 5.27 26.83
N LEU A 108 -0.59 5.77 27.97
CA LEU A 108 -0.75 7.21 28.20
C LEU A 108 0.48 7.94 27.59
N ASN A 109 0.28 8.62 26.44
CA ASN A 109 1.27 9.33 25.62
C ASN A 109 2.18 8.52 24.67
N GLU A 110 1.99 7.18 24.53
CA GLU A 110 2.69 6.40 23.52
C GLU A 110 1.66 5.63 22.69
N GLY A 111 1.45 5.95 21.44
CA GLY A 111 0.46 5.32 20.56
C GLY A 111 0.49 3.78 20.53
N TYR A 112 -0.56 3.20 19.99
CA TYR A 112 -0.74 1.77 19.84
C TYR A 112 0.25 1.16 18.86
N ILE A 113 0.78 -0.03 19.17
CA ILE A 113 1.50 -0.88 18.23
C ILE A 113 0.62 -2.07 17.91
N THR A 114 0.38 -2.29 16.62
CA THR A 114 -0.36 -3.44 16.12
C THR A 114 0.58 -4.38 15.41
N TYR A 115 0.45 -5.68 15.70
CA TYR A 115 1.13 -6.75 14.98
C TYR A 115 0.12 -7.51 14.14
N ASP A 116 0.54 -7.95 12.97
CA ASP A 116 -0.36 -8.67 12.08
C ASP A 116 -0.57 -10.12 12.54
N ILE A 117 0.52 -10.80 12.90
CA ILE A 117 0.49 -12.17 13.41
C ILE A 117 1.48 -12.27 14.57
N ARG A 118 1.06 -12.87 15.68
CA ARG A 118 1.91 -13.16 16.85
C ARG A 118 1.67 -14.58 17.32
N PHE A 119 2.73 -15.29 17.65
CA PHE A 119 2.66 -16.63 18.23
C PHE A 119 3.93 -16.97 19.02
N LEU A 120 3.86 -18.05 19.79
CA LEU A 120 4.98 -18.60 20.53
C LEU A 120 5.52 -19.82 19.79
N LEU A 121 6.85 -19.92 19.74
CA LEU A 121 7.58 -21.07 19.26
C LEU A 121 8.33 -21.70 20.43
N ILE A 122 8.06 -22.97 20.73
CA ILE A 122 8.65 -23.71 21.84
C ILE A 122 9.69 -24.65 21.28
N VAL A 123 10.96 -24.34 21.49
CA VAL A 123 12.08 -25.13 20.99
C VAL A 123 12.83 -25.69 22.19
N GLU A 124 12.78 -27.02 22.40
CA GLU A 124 13.30 -27.66 23.59
C GLU A 124 12.71 -27.06 24.88
N ALA A 125 13.53 -26.39 25.68
CA ALA A 125 13.09 -25.71 26.91
C ALA A 125 12.95 -24.17 26.72
N ALA A 126 13.28 -23.65 25.53
CA ALA A 126 13.22 -22.22 25.24
C ALA A 126 11.88 -21.84 24.62
N VAL A 127 11.30 -20.73 25.07
CA VAL A 127 10.11 -20.12 24.47
C VAL A 127 10.55 -18.88 23.72
N LEU A 128 10.34 -18.88 22.41
CA LEU A 128 10.60 -17.75 21.53
C LEU A 128 9.30 -17.03 21.22
N GLU A 129 9.32 -15.71 21.24
CA GLU A 129 8.19 -14.91 20.82
C GLU A 129 8.37 -14.42 19.40
N ILE A 130 7.49 -14.85 18.51
CA ILE A 130 7.56 -14.53 17.09
C ILE A 130 6.42 -13.57 16.74
N ILE A 131 6.76 -12.49 16.08
CA ILE A 131 5.78 -11.63 15.41
C ILE A 131 6.09 -11.60 13.91
N ILE A 132 5.03 -11.54 13.11
CA ILE A 132 5.11 -11.33 11.66
C ILE A 132 4.29 -10.10 11.32
N ASN A 133 4.91 -9.17 10.63
CA ASN A 133 4.26 -8.00 10.07
C ASN A 133 4.26 -8.09 8.55
N VAL A 134 3.12 -7.80 7.94
CA VAL A 134 2.93 -7.85 6.49
C VAL A 134 2.72 -6.45 5.95
N GLU A 135 3.71 -5.92 5.26
CA GLU A 135 3.64 -4.60 4.60
C GLU A 135 3.31 -4.78 3.11
N ALA A 136 2.15 -5.40 2.83
CA ALA A 136 1.74 -5.82 1.49
C ALA A 136 1.48 -4.67 0.49
N GLN A 137 1.25 -3.45 0.97
CA GLN A 137 0.85 -2.32 0.12
C GLN A 137 1.73 -1.07 0.26
N LYS A 138 2.71 -1.10 1.15
CA LYS A 138 3.57 0.06 1.41
C LYS A 138 4.97 -0.23 0.89
N SER A 139 5.48 0.70 0.10
CA SER A 139 6.89 0.76 -0.25
C SER A 139 7.72 0.95 1.01
N THR A 140 8.86 0.28 1.12
CA THR A 140 9.87 0.59 2.15
C THR A 140 10.65 1.87 1.87
N ASP A 141 10.31 2.58 0.79
CA ASP A 141 10.90 3.87 0.43
C ASP A 141 10.57 4.92 1.49
N PHE A 142 11.60 5.46 2.13
CA PHE A 142 11.52 6.54 3.11
C PHE A 142 10.64 7.73 2.67
N ARG A 143 10.73 8.11 1.37
CA ARG A 143 9.95 9.24 0.83
C ARG A 143 8.44 9.00 0.86
N LYS A 144 8.02 7.74 0.86
CA LYS A 144 6.60 7.35 0.93
C LYS A 144 6.14 7.08 2.35
N LEU A 145 7.00 6.49 3.18
CA LEU A 145 6.69 6.16 4.57
C LEU A 145 6.86 7.33 5.53
N GLY A 146 7.79 8.26 5.23
CA GLY A 146 8.22 9.30 6.16
C GLY A 146 9.18 8.83 7.25
N TYR A 147 9.54 7.53 7.27
CA TYR A 147 10.51 6.92 8.20
C TYR A 147 11.20 5.73 7.56
N HIS A 148 12.34 5.34 8.11
CA HIS A 148 13.06 4.13 7.73
C HIS A 148 12.46 2.89 8.41
N ILE A 149 12.18 1.82 7.66
CA ILE A 149 11.54 0.61 8.18
C ILE A 149 12.35 -0.06 9.29
N GLU A 150 13.67 -0.03 9.19
CA GLU A 150 14.56 -0.56 10.22
C GLU A 150 14.38 0.15 11.57
N SER A 151 14.09 1.43 11.59
CA SER A 151 13.79 2.19 12.83
C SER A 151 12.51 1.66 13.48
N ARG A 152 11.49 1.36 12.69
CA ARG A 152 10.25 0.74 13.16
C ARG A 152 10.48 -0.67 13.69
N ILE A 153 11.30 -1.47 13.00
CA ILE A 153 11.67 -2.82 13.43
C ILE A 153 12.35 -2.78 14.80
N VAL A 154 13.35 -1.90 14.98
CA VAL A 154 14.05 -1.73 16.24
C VAL A 154 13.08 -1.33 17.36
N TYR A 155 12.19 -0.38 17.09
CA TYR A 155 11.19 0.05 18.06
C TYR A 155 10.25 -1.09 18.46
N TYR A 156 9.78 -1.90 17.51
CA TYR A 156 8.91 -3.04 17.78
C TYR A 156 9.61 -4.12 18.61
N LEU A 157 10.86 -4.43 18.28
CA LEU A 157 11.67 -5.36 19.07
C LEU A 157 11.87 -4.88 20.52
N ALA A 158 12.17 -3.60 20.70
CA ALA A 158 12.33 -3.01 22.02
C ALA A 158 11.03 -3.08 22.83
N ARG A 159 9.88 -2.84 22.21
CA ARG A 159 8.56 -2.96 22.83
C ARG A 159 8.26 -4.39 23.25
N LEU A 160 8.54 -5.39 22.43
CA LEU A 160 8.36 -6.81 22.76
C LEU A 160 9.21 -7.21 23.97
N ILE A 161 10.46 -6.78 24.01
CA ILE A 161 11.32 -7.03 25.18
C ILE A 161 10.76 -6.34 26.43
N SER A 162 10.40 -5.07 26.30
CA SER A 162 9.87 -4.28 27.43
C SER A 162 8.57 -4.85 27.98
N SER A 163 7.69 -5.39 27.12
CA SER A 163 6.40 -5.94 27.52
C SER A 163 6.50 -7.21 28.36
N GLN A 164 7.64 -7.89 28.34
CA GLN A 164 7.87 -9.11 29.15
C GLN A 164 8.09 -8.81 30.65
N LYS A 165 8.46 -7.56 30.98
CA LYS A 165 8.67 -7.18 32.37
C LYS A 165 7.35 -7.16 33.14
N GLY A 166 7.34 -7.83 34.28
CA GLY A 166 6.13 -8.00 35.10
C GLY A 166 5.28 -9.22 34.72
N ILE A 167 5.59 -9.86 33.57
CA ILE A 167 4.91 -11.06 33.07
C ILE A 167 5.85 -12.26 33.09
N ASP A 168 6.90 -12.21 32.28
CA ASP A 168 7.86 -13.31 32.13
C ASP A 168 9.01 -13.21 33.13
N PHE A 169 9.33 -12.00 33.58
CA PHE A 169 10.32 -11.78 34.64
C PHE A 169 9.97 -10.58 35.53
N THR A 170 10.48 -10.64 36.77
CA THR A 170 10.30 -9.59 37.75
C THR A 170 11.63 -9.15 38.35
N LYS A 171 11.69 -7.97 38.93
CA LYS A 171 12.89 -7.42 39.59
C LYS A 171 14.09 -7.46 38.65
N SER A 172 15.16 -8.19 39.02
CA SER A 172 16.45 -8.27 38.32
C SER A 172 16.64 -9.59 37.56
N GLU A 173 15.60 -10.32 37.29
CA GLU A 173 15.64 -11.63 36.61
C GLU A 173 15.78 -11.49 35.09
N TYR A 174 16.67 -10.63 34.60
CA TYR A 174 16.81 -10.28 33.18
C TYR A 174 17.20 -11.47 32.29
N ASP A 175 17.81 -12.53 32.84
CA ASP A 175 18.16 -13.73 32.07
C ASP A 175 16.91 -14.50 31.61
N LYS A 176 15.75 -14.30 32.24
CA LYS A 176 14.45 -14.85 31.84
C LYS A 176 13.83 -14.18 30.62
N ILE A 177 14.43 -13.09 30.11
CA ILE A 177 13.96 -12.44 28.88
C ILE A 177 13.96 -13.47 27.75
N LYS A 178 12.77 -13.70 27.18
CA LYS A 178 12.60 -14.54 25.99
C LYS A 178 13.16 -13.81 24.77
N LYS A 179 13.76 -14.56 23.86
CA LYS A 179 14.18 -14.02 22.58
C LYS A 179 12.96 -13.68 21.72
N VAL A 180 13.02 -12.56 21.05
CA VAL A 180 11.95 -12.05 20.19
C VAL A 180 12.42 -11.94 18.74
N TYR A 181 11.54 -12.33 17.83
CA TYR A 181 11.71 -12.18 16.39
C TYR A 181 10.65 -11.24 15.83
N SER A 182 11.08 -10.29 15.02
CA SER A 182 10.19 -9.41 14.25
C SER A 182 10.45 -9.67 12.77
N ILE A 183 9.53 -10.35 12.10
CA ILE A 183 9.65 -10.77 10.69
C ILE A 183 8.75 -9.86 9.85
N TRP A 184 9.35 -9.21 8.85
CA TRP A 184 8.68 -8.26 7.97
C TRP A 184 8.65 -8.80 6.55
N ILE A 185 7.45 -8.96 5.99
CA ILE A 185 7.24 -9.36 4.61
C ILE A 185 6.86 -8.11 3.83
N CYS A 186 7.76 -7.64 2.97
CA CYS A 186 7.63 -6.41 2.19
C CYS A 186 7.46 -6.76 0.71
N MET A 187 6.34 -6.33 0.12
CA MET A 187 6.01 -6.58 -1.30
C MET A 187 6.42 -5.38 -2.17
N ASP A 188 7.71 -5.01 -2.12
CA ASP A 188 8.20 -3.80 -2.80
C ASP A 188 9.49 -3.98 -3.59
N ALA A 189 10.01 -5.20 -3.68
CA ALA A 189 11.20 -5.47 -4.45
C ALA A 189 10.93 -5.39 -5.96
N ASP A 190 11.90 -4.85 -6.71
CA ASP A 190 11.95 -4.97 -8.14
C ASP A 190 12.38 -6.39 -8.56
N GLU A 191 12.34 -6.73 -9.84
CA GLU A 191 12.45 -8.12 -10.33
C GLU A 191 13.72 -8.87 -9.84
N ASP A 192 14.86 -8.16 -9.73
CA ASP A 192 16.14 -8.75 -9.29
C ASP A 192 16.54 -8.36 -7.86
N ALA A 193 15.64 -7.81 -7.07
CA ALA A 193 15.93 -7.22 -5.77
C ALA A 193 15.29 -7.97 -4.58
N ASP A 194 14.81 -9.20 -4.81
CA ASP A 194 14.30 -10.05 -3.75
C ASP A 194 15.44 -10.43 -2.76
N SER A 195 15.14 -10.38 -1.48
CA SER A 195 16.17 -10.57 -0.45
C SER A 195 15.61 -10.96 0.91
N ILE A 196 16.46 -11.58 1.71
CA ILE A 196 16.22 -11.82 3.15
C ILE A 196 17.39 -11.19 3.91
N SER A 197 17.08 -10.26 4.80
CA SER A 197 18.09 -9.58 5.62
C SER A 197 17.81 -9.78 7.10
N ARG A 198 18.87 -9.94 7.89
CA ARG A 198 18.80 -10.09 9.35
C ARG A 198 19.35 -8.84 10.04
N ILE A 199 18.63 -8.36 11.05
CA ILE A 199 19.03 -7.29 11.96
C ILE A 199 19.20 -7.93 13.34
N SER A 200 20.39 -7.83 13.93
CA SER A 200 20.71 -8.44 15.23
C SER A 200 21.72 -7.59 16.01
N LEU A 201 21.71 -7.75 17.32
CA LEU A 201 22.73 -7.14 18.19
C LEU A 201 24.03 -7.94 18.12
N LYS A 202 25.15 -7.25 18.05
CA LYS A 202 26.48 -7.82 18.10
C LYS A 202 27.35 -7.03 19.07
N ALA A 203 28.29 -7.69 19.72
CA ALA A 203 29.30 -7.07 20.54
C ALA A 203 30.63 -7.03 19.79
N ASP A 204 31.17 -5.83 19.60
CA ASP A 204 32.47 -5.61 19.00
C ASP A 204 33.52 -5.35 20.07
N ARG A 205 34.65 -6.05 19.99
CA ARG A 205 35.75 -5.80 20.88
C ARG A 205 36.51 -4.54 20.41
N LEU A 206 36.41 -3.49 21.18
CA LEU A 206 37.14 -2.25 20.90
C LEU A 206 38.54 -2.23 21.53
N TYR A 207 38.75 -2.92 22.67
CA TYR A 207 40.04 -2.99 23.37
C TYR A 207 40.10 -4.20 24.32
N GLY A 208 41.28 -4.70 24.59
CA GLY A 208 41.55 -5.68 25.64
C GLY A 208 41.19 -7.10 25.29
N LYS A 209 40.81 -7.88 26.32
CA LYS A 209 40.46 -9.29 26.21
C LYS A 209 39.03 -9.50 25.66
N THR A 210 38.83 -10.54 24.85
CA THR A 210 37.48 -10.90 24.38
C THR A 210 36.71 -11.60 25.51
N TYR A 211 35.44 -11.21 25.69
CA TYR A 211 34.49 -11.88 26.56
C TYR A 211 33.31 -12.35 25.71
N ASP A 212 32.72 -13.48 26.10
CA ASP A 212 31.47 -13.94 25.51
C ASP A 212 30.27 -13.22 26.13
N PHE A 213 29.28 -12.92 25.30
CA PHE A 213 28.02 -12.32 25.71
C PHE A 213 26.85 -13.28 25.35
N PRO A 214 26.73 -14.45 26.02
CA PRO A 214 25.80 -15.51 25.59
C PRO A 214 24.33 -15.08 25.65
N MET A 215 24.00 -14.04 26.44
CA MET A 215 22.63 -13.56 26.60
C MET A 215 22.32 -12.33 25.73
N LEU A 216 23.21 -11.93 24.82
CA LEU A 216 23.05 -10.74 23.99
C LEU A 216 22.00 -10.95 22.87
N ASP A 217 21.92 -12.17 22.33
CA ASP A 217 21.05 -12.50 21.18
C ASP A 217 19.58 -12.68 21.60
N LYS A 218 18.96 -11.59 22.06
CA LYS A 218 17.54 -11.56 22.49
C LYS A 218 16.61 -10.88 21.50
N MET A 219 17.14 -10.21 20.48
CA MET A 219 16.37 -9.42 19.52
C MET A 219 16.83 -9.73 18.10
N CYS A 220 15.91 -10.17 17.26
CA CYS A 220 16.19 -10.43 15.85
C CYS A 220 15.10 -9.87 14.94
N GLY A 221 15.48 -8.93 14.08
CA GLY A 221 14.64 -8.46 12.99
C GLY A 221 14.95 -9.21 11.70
N MET A 222 13.93 -9.58 10.95
CA MET A 222 14.06 -10.19 9.63
C MET A 222 13.26 -9.38 8.63
N VAL A 223 13.87 -9.04 7.50
CA VAL A 223 13.20 -8.35 6.40
C VAL A 223 13.24 -9.27 5.18
N ILE A 224 12.08 -9.72 4.76
CA ILE A 224 11.88 -10.52 3.57
C ILE A 224 11.28 -9.60 2.51
N ARG A 225 12.02 -9.34 1.44
CA ARG A 225 11.53 -8.54 0.31
C ARG A 225 11.13 -9.47 -0.81
N ILE A 226 9.86 -9.44 -1.17
CA ILE A 226 9.29 -10.18 -2.29
C ILE A 226 8.99 -9.22 -3.43
N ARG A 227 9.01 -9.74 -4.65
CA ARG A 227 8.81 -8.93 -5.87
C ARG A 227 7.35 -8.52 -6.00
N LYS A 228 7.13 -7.29 -6.44
CA LYS A 228 5.77 -6.78 -6.74
C LYS A 228 5.14 -7.47 -7.92
N ASN A 229 5.94 -7.59 -8.97
CA ASN A 229 5.59 -8.22 -10.22
C ASN A 229 6.75 -9.13 -10.56
N TYR A 230 6.50 -10.39 -10.67
CA TYR A 230 7.48 -11.35 -11.16
C TYR A 230 6.98 -11.86 -12.50
N SER A 231 7.87 -11.85 -13.49
CA SER A 231 7.66 -12.49 -14.76
C SER A 231 7.85 -14.01 -14.59
N GLU A 232 8.07 -14.74 -15.64
CA GLU A 232 8.13 -16.21 -15.66
C GLU A 232 9.21 -16.86 -14.77
N ALA A 233 10.21 -16.09 -14.31
CA ALA A 233 11.31 -16.64 -13.50
C ALA A 233 10.96 -16.63 -12.01
N GLU A 234 10.97 -17.81 -11.39
CA GLU A 234 10.81 -17.95 -9.93
C GLU A 234 12.01 -17.34 -9.18
N SER A 235 11.78 -16.90 -7.93
CA SER A 235 12.88 -16.54 -7.04
C SER A 235 13.81 -17.73 -6.81
N LYS A 236 15.12 -17.49 -6.78
CA LYS A 236 16.11 -18.53 -6.44
C LYS A 236 16.03 -18.96 -4.97
N ASN A 237 15.36 -18.16 -4.14
CA ASN A 237 15.14 -18.48 -2.74
C ASN A 237 13.78 -19.16 -2.56
N ARG A 238 13.80 -20.41 -2.04
CA ARG A 238 12.58 -21.23 -1.91
C ARG A 238 11.50 -20.60 -1.01
N LEU A 239 11.88 -19.86 0.03
CA LEU A 239 10.91 -19.16 0.88
C LEU A 239 10.24 -18.00 0.12
N ILE A 240 11.05 -17.20 -0.59
CA ILE A 240 10.52 -16.08 -1.36
C ILE A 240 9.60 -16.59 -2.47
N ALA A 241 10.02 -17.59 -3.24
CA ALA A 241 9.19 -18.23 -4.27
C ALA A 241 7.85 -18.73 -3.70
N MET A 242 7.87 -19.39 -2.54
CA MET A 242 6.65 -19.82 -1.87
C MET A 242 5.75 -18.65 -1.47
N LEU A 243 6.32 -17.59 -0.90
CA LEU A 243 5.54 -16.41 -0.49
C LEU A 243 4.96 -15.69 -1.70
N GLU A 244 5.69 -15.64 -2.81
CA GLU A 244 5.19 -15.09 -4.08
C GLU A 244 4.01 -15.91 -4.60
N ASP A 245 4.10 -17.25 -4.62
CA ASP A 245 3.00 -18.12 -5.01
C ASP A 245 1.80 -18.00 -4.05
N VAL A 246 2.02 -17.96 -2.74
CA VAL A 246 0.96 -17.76 -1.72
C VAL A 246 0.24 -16.44 -1.91
N LEU A 247 0.97 -15.37 -2.20
CA LEU A 247 0.44 -13.99 -2.28
C LEU A 247 0.10 -13.56 -3.71
N SER A 248 0.29 -14.43 -4.72
CA SER A 248 -0.04 -14.14 -6.12
C SER A 248 -1.54 -13.88 -6.31
N SER A 249 -1.88 -13.27 -7.45
CA SER A 249 -3.27 -13.10 -7.90
C SER A 249 -3.76 -14.25 -8.78
N GLU A 250 -3.05 -15.37 -8.80
CA GLU A 250 -3.44 -16.54 -9.59
C GLU A 250 -4.75 -17.16 -9.08
N ASP A 251 -5.40 -17.91 -9.97
CA ASP A 251 -6.58 -18.70 -9.65
C ASP A 251 -6.34 -19.65 -8.45
N SER A 252 -7.38 -19.88 -7.64
CA SER A 252 -7.26 -20.64 -6.40
C SER A 252 -6.84 -22.09 -6.64
N GLU A 253 -7.33 -22.72 -7.71
CA GLU A 253 -6.99 -24.12 -8.01
C GLU A 253 -5.53 -24.27 -8.47
N ILE A 254 -5.06 -23.34 -9.31
CA ILE A 254 -3.64 -23.29 -9.72
C ILE A 254 -2.75 -23.09 -8.50
N LYS A 255 -3.13 -22.19 -7.62
CA LYS A 255 -2.39 -21.92 -6.40
C LYS A 255 -2.34 -23.13 -5.46
N LYS A 256 -3.47 -23.80 -5.23
CA LYS A 256 -3.54 -25.03 -4.42
C LYS A 256 -2.62 -26.09 -4.99
N GLN A 257 -2.67 -26.33 -6.29
CA GLN A 257 -1.80 -27.30 -6.97
C GLN A 257 -0.33 -26.94 -6.80
N LYS A 258 0.07 -25.69 -7.03
CA LYS A 258 1.45 -25.25 -6.82
C LYS A 258 1.93 -25.45 -5.38
N LEU A 259 1.10 -25.10 -4.40
CA LEU A 259 1.47 -25.23 -2.98
C LEU A 259 1.62 -26.69 -2.57
N GLU A 260 0.81 -27.59 -3.12
CA GLU A 260 0.93 -29.02 -2.88
C GLU A 260 2.16 -29.64 -3.59
N GLU A 261 2.30 -29.41 -4.90
CA GLU A 261 3.34 -30.07 -5.71
C GLU A 261 4.75 -29.53 -5.47
N LYS A 262 4.90 -28.19 -5.31
CA LYS A 262 6.23 -27.58 -5.16
C LYS A 262 6.71 -27.51 -3.72
N TYR A 263 5.79 -27.33 -2.77
CA TYR A 263 6.15 -27.03 -1.37
C TYR A 263 5.67 -28.10 -0.39
N ASP A 264 5.14 -29.22 -0.86
CA ASP A 264 4.67 -30.35 -0.04
C ASP A 264 3.67 -29.89 1.04
N MET A 265 2.75 -28.97 0.68
CA MET A 265 1.70 -28.52 1.59
C MET A 265 0.50 -29.46 1.50
N LYS A 266 -0.02 -29.90 2.65
CA LYS A 266 -1.26 -30.67 2.70
C LYS A 266 -2.44 -29.72 2.57
N MET A 267 -3.26 -29.90 1.53
CA MET A 267 -4.50 -29.13 1.35
C MET A 267 -5.53 -29.59 2.38
N THR A 268 -5.62 -28.87 3.46
CA THR A 268 -6.67 -29.04 4.46
C THR A 268 -7.85 -28.16 4.12
N THR A 269 -9.05 -28.55 4.51
CA THR A 269 -10.26 -27.73 4.30
C THR A 269 -10.11 -26.28 4.79
N GLN A 270 -9.33 -26.08 5.87
CA GLN A 270 -9.07 -24.75 6.39
C GLN A 270 -8.13 -23.94 5.49
N LEU A 271 -7.04 -24.55 5.00
CA LEU A 271 -6.10 -23.88 4.10
C LEU A 271 -6.76 -23.58 2.75
N GLU A 272 -7.50 -24.53 2.18
CA GLU A 272 -8.27 -24.33 0.95
C GLU A 272 -9.25 -23.17 1.07
N GLY A 273 -10.06 -23.14 2.14
CA GLY A 273 -11.00 -22.06 2.38
C GLY A 273 -10.34 -20.66 2.53
N ARG A 274 -9.13 -20.59 3.10
CA ARG A 274 -8.35 -19.35 3.19
C ARG A 274 -7.83 -18.90 1.83
N ILE A 275 -7.32 -19.84 1.01
CA ILE A 275 -6.88 -19.57 -0.36
C ILE A 275 -8.05 -19.06 -1.20
N ASP A 276 -9.19 -19.75 -1.18
CA ASP A 276 -10.38 -19.35 -1.92
C ASP A 276 -10.88 -17.96 -1.50
N SER A 277 -10.92 -17.70 -0.20
CA SER A 277 -11.37 -16.40 0.33
C SER A 277 -10.44 -15.26 -0.09
N MET A 278 -9.13 -15.49 -0.18
CA MET A 278 -8.16 -14.50 -0.63
C MET A 278 -8.27 -14.27 -2.15
N CYS A 279 -8.34 -15.33 -2.95
CA CYS A 279 -8.40 -15.24 -4.41
C CYS A 279 -9.69 -14.56 -4.88
N ASN A 280 -10.84 -14.99 -4.38
CA ASN A 280 -12.14 -14.38 -4.71
C ASN A 280 -12.17 -12.87 -4.39
N LEU A 281 -11.52 -12.45 -3.30
CA LEU A 281 -11.51 -11.06 -2.92
C LEU A 281 -10.51 -10.22 -3.74
N SER A 282 -9.38 -10.82 -4.16
CA SER A 282 -8.40 -10.14 -5.02
C SER A 282 -8.98 -9.83 -6.40
N GLU A 283 -9.77 -10.73 -6.95
CA GLU A 283 -10.47 -10.57 -8.23
C GLU A 283 -11.46 -9.38 -8.20
N VAL A 284 -12.29 -9.31 -7.16
CA VAL A 284 -13.24 -8.19 -6.96
C VAL A 284 -12.52 -6.85 -6.75
N VAL A 285 -11.40 -6.84 -6.03
CA VAL A 285 -10.59 -5.62 -5.83
C VAL A 285 -9.99 -5.15 -7.15
N MET A 286 -9.50 -6.10 -7.98
CA MET A 286 -8.88 -5.81 -9.27
C MET A 286 -9.91 -5.29 -10.28
N GLU A 287 -11.08 -5.90 -10.40
CA GLU A 287 -12.17 -5.43 -11.26
C GLU A 287 -12.59 -3.99 -10.93
N ARG A 288 -12.78 -3.69 -9.64
CA ARG A 288 -13.15 -2.34 -9.20
C ARG A 288 -12.04 -1.31 -9.44
N ALA A 289 -10.77 -1.70 -9.29
CA ALA A 289 -9.64 -0.83 -9.59
C ALA A 289 -9.56 -0.49 -11.09
N ILE A 290 -9.83 -1.48 -11.96
CA ILE A 290 -9.93 -1.29 -13.41
C ILE A 290 -11.09 -0.35 -13.76
N GLU A 291 -12.28 -0.58 -13.22
CA GLU A 291 -13.45 0.26 -13.46
C GLU A 291 -13.20 1.72 -13.06
N GLN A 292 -12.56 1.94 -11.90
CA GLN A 292 -12.20 3.29 -11.46
C GLN A 292 -11.15 3.94 -12.35
N GLY A 293 -10.13 3.18 -12.75
CA GLY A 293 -9.10 3.67 -13.66
C GLY A 293 -9.70 4.10 -15.01
N MET A 294 -10.61 3.31 -15.56
CA MET A 294 -11.34 3.64 -16.79
C MET A 294 -12.20 4.90 -16.63
N LYS A 295 -12.94 5.01 -15.53
CA LYS A 295 -13.81 6.16 -15.24
C LYS A 295 -13.01 7.45 -15.05
N GLN A 296 -11.88 7.37 -14.38
CA GLN A 296 -10.99 8.50 -14.17
C GLN A 296 -10.27 8.92 -15.46
N GLY A 297 -9.81 7.96 -16.26
CA GLY A 297 -9.21 8.21 -17.57
C GLY A 297 -10.21 8.83 -18.56
N MET A 298 -11.46 8.35 -18.58
CA MET A 298 -12.53 8.93 -19.40
C MET A 298 -12.85 10.38 -18.99
N LYS A 299 -12.94 10.66 -17.69
CA LYS A 299 -13.17 12.03 -17.19
C LYS A 299 -12.06 12.98 -17.61
N GLN A 300 -10.81 12.59 -17.41
CA GLN A 300 -9.66 13.41 -17.81
C GLN A 300 -9.61 13.62 -19.34
N GLY A 301 -9.89 12.56 -20.11
CA GLY A 301 -9.94 12.65 -21.57
C GLY A 301 -11.04 13.61 -22.07
N ILE A 302 -12.22 13.60 -21.45
CA ILE A 302 -13.31 14.52 -21.77
C ILE A 302 -12.92 15.96 -21.42
N GLU A 303 -12.38 16.22 -20.21
CA GLU A 303 -11.96 17.56 -19.79
C GLU A 303 -10.90 18.15 -20.74
N GLN A 304 -9.86 17.37 -21.06
CA GLN A 304 -8.83 17.79 -22.02
C GLN A 304 -9.36 17.99 -23.44
N GLY A 305 -10.29 17.14 -23.88
CA GLY A 305 -10.95 17.27 -25.18
C GLY A 305 -11.80 18.54 -25.30
N ILE A 306 -12.54 18.88 -24.24
CA ILE A 306 -13.33 20.10 -24.18
C ILE A 306 -12.41 21.33 -24.20
N GLU A 307 -11.38 21.37 -23.38
CA GLU A 307 -10.43 22.49 -23.31
C GLU A 307 -9.76 22.75 -24.66
N GLN A 308 -9.23 21.72 -25.29
CA GLN A 308 -8.62 21.81 -26.62
C GLN A 308 -9.64 22.20 -27.71
N GLY A 309 -10.88 21.72 -27.59
CA GLY A 309 -11.96 22.09 -28.51
C GLY A 309 -12.35 23.56 -28.40
N ILE A 310 -12.48 24.08 -27.18
CA ILE A 310 -12.77 25.49 -26.92
C ILE A 310 -11.63 26.37 -27.45
N GLU A 311 -10.37 26.04 -27.15
CA GLU A 311 -9.22 26.82 -27.59
C GLU A 311 -9.13 26.90 -29.13
N LYS A 312 -9.27 25.76 -29.81
CA LYS A 312 -9.27 25.70 -31.28
C LYS A 312 -10.46 26.44 -31.89
N GLY A 313 -11.65 26.22 -31.35
CA GLY A 313 -12.87 26.89 -31.82
C GLY A 313 -12.82 28.40 -31.66
N MET A 314 -12.31 28.88 -30.51
CA MET A 314 -12.13 30.30 -30.25
C MET A 314 -11.11 30.92 -31.21
N LYS A 315 -9.96 30.27 -31.44
CA LYS A 315 -8.96 30.74 -32.39
C LYS A 315 -9.52 30.84 -33.82
N GLN A 316 -10.18 29.79 -34.28
CA GLN A 316 -10.80 29.78 -35.61
C GLN A 316 -11.91 30.81 -35.75
N GLY A 317 -12.75 30.98 -34.71
CA GLY A 317 -13.81 31.98 -34.72
C GLY A 317 -13.28 33.40 -34.77
N ILE A 318 -12.20 33.71 -34.05
CA ILE A 318 -11.55 35.04 -34.11
C ILE A 318 -10.94 35.27 -35.50
N GLU A 319 -10.20 34.28 -36.06
CA GLU A 319 -9.62 34.41 -37.38
C GLU A 319 -10.70 34.65 -38.46
N GLN A 320 -11.77 33.87 -38.45
CA GLN A 320 -12.91 34.06 -39.38
C GLN A 320 -13.61 35.38 -39.20
N GLY A 321 -13.81 35.80 -37.97
CA GLY A 321 -14.45 37.11 -37.67
C GLY A 321 -13.61 38.30 -38.16
N ILE A 322 -12.30 38.25 -37.99
CA ILE A 322 -11.38 39.26 -38.51
C ILE A 322 -11.41 39.28 -40.04
N GLU A 323 -11.36 38.12 -40.66
CA GLU A 323 -11.37 38.01 -42.14
C GLU A 323 -12.70 38.58 -42.71
N GLN A 324 -13.83 38.23 -42.16
CA GLN A 324 -15.13 38.77 -42.55
C GLN A 324 -15.22 40.29 -42.29
N GLY A 325 -14.66 40.76 -41.19
CA GLY A 325 -14.59 42.20 -40.87
C GLY A 325 -13.75 42.97 -41.90
N ILE A 326 -12.60 42.40 -42.33
CA ILE A 326 -11.76 43.03 -43.37
C ILE A 326 -12.50 43.07 -44.70
N ARG A 327 -13.08 41.95 -45.18
CA ARG A 327 -13.83 41.89 -46.43
C ARG A 327 -15.00 42.87 -46.43
N GLY A 328 -15.81 42.90 -45.40
CA GLY A 328 -16.92 43.85 -45.26
C GLY A 328 -16.46 45.32 -45.27
N THR A 329 -15.31 45.59 -44.63
CA THR A 329 -14.76 46.97 -44.64
C THR A 329 -14.28 47.35 -46.07
N VAL A 330 -13.62 46.40 -46.78
CA VAL A 330 -13.19 46.62 -48.18
C VAL A 330 -14.39 46.90 -49.09
N ASP A 331 -15.47 46.14 -48.95
CA ASP A 331 -16.68 46.31 -49.78
C ASP A 331 -17.33 47.67 -49.53
N ILE A 332 -17.49 48.08 -48.29
CA ILE A 332 -18.02 49.41 -47.95
C ILE A 332 -17.15 50.53 -48.54
N LEU A 333 -15.84 50.44 -48.43
CA LEU A 333 -14.94 51.45 -48.91
C LEU A 333 -14.93 51.52 -50.47
N LYS A 334 -15.11 50.37 -51.17
CA LYS A 334 -15.29 50.28 -52.61
C LYS A 334 -16.61 50.98 -53.04
N ASP A 335 -17.70 50.72 -52.32
CA ASP A 335 -19.00 51.33 -52.59
C ASP A 335 -19.00 52.86 -52.39
N MET A 336 -18.15 53.32 -51.47
CA MET A 336 -17.92 54.77 -51.27
C MET A 336 -17.05 55.41 -52.33
N GLY A 337 -16.59 54.64 -53.37
CA GLY A 337 -15.80 55.15 -54.47
C GLY A 337 -14.31 55.42 -54.17
N MET A 338 -13.78 54.84 -53.09
CA MET A 338 -12.37 55.02 -52.72
C MET A 338 -11.46 54.26 -53.66
N THR A 339 -10.25 54.81 -53.94
CA THR A 339 -9.22 54.13 -54.75
C THR A 339 -8.62 52.98 -53.99
N LYS A 340 -8.11 51.99 -54.76
CA LYS A 340 -7.50 50.77 -54.16
C LYS A 340 -6.39 51.11 -53.16
N ASP A 341 -5.55 52.07 -53.48
CA ASP A 341 -4.42 52.46 -52.60
C ASP A 341 -4.93 53.03 -51.26
N ILE A 342 -5.98 53.86 -51.25
CA ILE A 342 -6.59 54.37 -50.03
C ILE A 342 -7.25 53.25 -49.23
N ILE A 343 -7.89 52.29 -49.87
CA ILE A 343 -8.51 51.13 -49.22
C ILE A 343 -7.42 50.27 -48.53
N VAL A 344 -6.30 49.98 -49.21
CA VAL A 344 -5.16 49.23 -48.66
C VAL A 344 -4.63 49.93 -47.40
N GLU A 345 -4.39 51.26 -47.47
CA GLU A 345 -3.87 52.04 -46.35
C GLU A 345 -4.82 51.98 -45.13
N LYS A 346 -6.14 52.17 -45.33
CA LYS A 346 -7.13 52.15 -44.27
C LYS A 346 -7.29 50.78 -43.60
N ILE A 347 -7.26 49.67 -44.38
CA ILE A 347 -7.36 48.33 -43.77
C ILE A 347 -6.07 47.93 -43.09
N MET A 348 -4.89 48.37 -43.55
CA MET A 348 -3.62 48.22 -42.87
C MET A 348 -3.65 48.87 -41.49
N GLU A 349 -4.10 50.13 -41.42
CA GLU A 349 -4.21 50.86 -40.16
C GLU A 349 -5.22 50.25 -39.22
N LYS A 350 -6.43 49.92 -39.69
CA LYS A 350 -7.53 49.41 -38.89
C LYS A 350 -7.33 48.02 -38.33
N PHE A 351 -6.73 47.11 -39.13
CA PHE A 351 -6.57 45.69 -38.81
C PHE A 351 -5.12 45.29 -38.58
N SER A 352 -4.19 46.23 -38.54
CA SER A 352 -2.75 46.01 -38.33
C SER A 352 -2.15 44.96 -39.29
N LEU A 353 -2.54 45.10 -40.59
CA LEU A 353 -2.09 44.19 -41.64
C LEU A 353 -0.78 44.66 -42.26
N THR A 354 0.03 43.68 -42.70
CA THR A 354 1.14 44.00 -43.64
C THR A 354 0.59 44.37 -45.01
N ILE A 355 1.36 45.15 -45.80
CA ILE A 355 0.97 45.61 -47.11
C ILE A 355 0.60 44.44 -48.04
N ASP A 356 1.38 43.33 -48.02
CA ASP A 356 1.15 42.13 -48.83
C ASP A 356 -0.19 41.44 -48.48
N ARG A 357 -0.57 41.45 -47.22
CA ARG A 357 -1.86 40.91 -46.76
C ARG A 357 -3.03 41.81 -47.12
N ALA A 358 -2.86 43.09 -46.95
CA ALA A 358 -3.92 44.06 -47.29
C ALA A 358 -4.22 44.07 -48.80
N GLN A 359 -3.19 44.04 -49.66
CA GLN A 359 -3.37 43.98 -51.10
C GLN A 359 -4.18 42.77 -51.56
N LYS A 360 -4.04 41.60 -50.91
CA LYS A 360 -4.81 40.38 -51.22
C LYS A 360 -6.34 40.57 -51.04
N TYR A 361 -6.77 41.41 -50.12
CA TYR A 361 -8.19 41.67 -49.88
C TYR A 361 -8.79 42.69 -50.85
N VAL A 362 -7.97 43.53 -51.52
CA VAL A 362 -8.42 44.61 -52.40
C VAL A 362 -8.35 44.26 -53.87
N GLN A 363 -7.66 43.10 -54.17
CA GLN A 363 -7.65 42.58 -55.56
C GLN A 363 -9.07 42.18 -55.97
#